data_b35d65be3b7e223e08e190f08d978ee1
#
_entry.id   b35d65be3b7e223e08e190f08d978ee1
#
_cell.length_a   1.000
_cell.length_b   1.000
_cell.length_c   1.000
_cell.angle_alpha   90.00
_cell.angle_beta   90.00
_cell.angle_gamma   90.00
#
_symmetry.space_group_name_H-M   'P 1'
#
loop_
_entity.id
_entity.type
_entity.pdbx_description
1 polymer ?
#
loop_
_entity_poly.entity_id
_entity_poly.type
_entity_poly.pdbx_seq_one_letter_code
_entity_poly.pdbx_strand_id
1 'polypeptide(L)'
;MLYPSFGFNLMSLVFPLMFLLVFGMIAFTIIQELRRWNKNNNSPRLTVEAKIISKRSDIRRIRSGTNNMHSHSHTDYYVTFEVESGDRMELELQGNEYGLLVEGDKGKLTFQGTRYLGFERM
;
A
#
# COMPACT_ATOMS: atom_id res chain seq x y z
N MET A 1 17.25 -14.40 -52.51
CA MET A 1 17.01 -13.53 -51.44
C MET A 1 15.77 -13.87 -50.66
N LEU A 2 15.86 -13.91 -49.42
CA LEU A 2 14.77 -14.29 -48.60
C LEU A 2 14.11 -13.07 -48.02
N TYR A 3 12.91 -12.91 -48.40
CA TYR A 3 12.10 -11.92 -47.74
C TYR A 3 11.44 -12.59 -46.55
N PRO A 4 11.62 -12.03 -45.37
CA PRO A 4 10.80 -12.49 -44.32
C PRO A 4 9.34 -12.31 -44.68
N SER A 5 8.55 -13.29 -44.40
CA SER A 5 7.12 -13.17 -44.62
C SER A 5 6.61 -11.98 -43.85
N PHE A 6 5.58 -11.36 -44.37
CA PHE A 6 4.97 -10.20 -43.72
C PHE A 6 4.61 -10.50 -42.26
N GLY A 7 4.11 -11.73 -42.00
CA GLY A 7 3.82 -12.14 -40.62
C GLY A 7 5.03 -12.24 -39.72
N PHE A 8 6.17 -12.64 -40.29
CA PHE A 8 7.43 -12.72 -39.52
C PHE A 8 7.92 -11.35 -39.12
N ASN A 9 7.86 -10.37 -40.00
CA ASN A 9 8.22 -8.99 -39.68
C ASN A 9 7.29 -8.38 -38.63
N LEU A 10 6.02 -8.70 -38.70
CA LEU A 10 5.07 -8.23 -37.71
C LEU A 10 5.37 -8.81 -36.33
N MET A 11 5.66 -10.10 -36.26
CA MET A 11 6.03 -10.75 -35.01
C MET A 11 7.33 -10.20 -34.43
N SER A 12 8.32 -9.92 -35.26
CA SER A 12 9.60 -9.37 -34.80
C SER A 12 9.46 -7.95 -34.24
N LEU A 13 8.40 -7.24 -34.61
CA LEU A 13 8.09 -5.93 -34.04
C LEU A 13 7.19 -6.00 -32.83
N VAL A 14 6.26 -6.96 -32.81
CA VAL A 14 5.27 -7.10 -31.73
C VAL A 14 5.95 -7.59 -30.44
N PHE A 15 6.85 -8.56 -30.55
CA PHE A 15 7.52 -9.10 -29.35
C PHE A 15 8.30 -8.06 -28.57
N PRO A 16 9.22 -7.27 -29.17
CA PRO A 16 9.93 -6.23 -28.43
C PRO A 16 9.00 -5.13 -27.92
N LEU A 17 7.92 -4.82 -28.65
CA LEU A 17 6.93 -3.87 -28.18
C LEU A 17 6.20 -4.36 -26.94
N MET A 18 5.83 -5.64 -26.90
CA MET A 18 5.20 -6.23 -25.72
C MET A 18 6.14 -6.21 -24.52
N PHE A 19 7.42 -6.56 -24.73
CA PHE A 19 8.42 -6.48 -23.67
C PHE A 19 8.57 -5.07 -23.15
N LEU A 20 8.65 -4.07 -24.02
CA LEU A 20 8.73 -2.67 -23.62
C LEU A 20 7.53 -2.23 -22.80
N LEU A 21 6.34 -2.65 -23.19
CA LEU A 21 5.13 -2.32 -22.44
C LEU A 21 5.15 -2.93 -21.04
N VAL A 22 5.52 -4.20 -20.93
CA VAL A 22 5.58 -4.90 -19.64
C VAL A 22 6.65 -4.28 -18.75
N PHE A 23 7.85 -4.06 -19.29
CA PHE A 23 8.91 -3.41 -18.52
C PHE A 23 8.54 -1.99 -18.11
N GLY A 24 7.87 -1.26 -19.00
CA GLY A 24 7.37 0.09 -18.69
C GLY A 24 6.37 0.09 -17.55
N MET A 25 5.46 -0.87 -17.52
CA MET A 25 4.49 -1.00 -16.42
C MET A 25 5.17 -1.33 -15.11
N ILE A 26 6.13 -2.26 -15.12
CA ILE A 26 6.89 -2.65 -13.93
C ILE A 26 7.70 -1.45 -13.42
N ALA A 27 8.41 -0.76 -14.30
CA ALA A 27 9.20 0.41 -13.94
C ALA A 27 8.33 1.52 -13.37
N PHE A 28 7.16 1.76 -13.95
CA PHE A 28 6.21 2.75 -13.46
C PHE A 28 5.73 2.42 -12.04
N THR A 29 5.41 1.16 -11.80
CA THR A 29 5.00 0.70 -10.46
C THR A 29 6.10 0.92 -9.43
N ILE A 30 7.34 0.55 -9.78
CA ILE A 30 8.49 0.72 -8.88
C ILE A 30 8.73 2.21 -8.59
N ILE A 31 8.65 3.07 -9.62
CA ILE A 31 8.83 4.50 -9.44
C ILE A 31 7.75 5.10 -8.53
N GLN A 32 6.51 4.67 -8.68
CA GLN A 32 5.44 5.14 -7.80
C GLN A 32 5.68 4.75 -6.35
N GLU A 33 6.10 3.52 -6.10
CA GLU A 33 6.42 3.05 -4.74
C GLU A 33 7.58 3.81 -4.14
N LEU A 34 8.63 4.07 -4.93
CA LEU A 34 9.78 4.85 -4.48
C LEU A 34 9.40 6.30 -4.17
N ARG A 35 8.55 6.90 -4.97
CA ARG A 35 8.07 8.27 -4.73
C ARG A 35 7.26 8.35 -3.45
N ARG A 36 6.38 7.38 -3.21
CA ARG A 36 5.57 7.31 -2.00
C ARG A 36 6.46 7.16 -0.77
N TRP A 37 7.43 6.24 -0.83
CA TRP A 37 8.38 6.01 0.24
C TRP A 37 9.20 7.27 0.54
N ASN A 38 9.71 7.91 -0.50
CA ASN A 38 10.51 9.11 -0.39
C ASN A 38 9.69 10.28 0.19
N LYS A 39 8.45 10.42 -0.22
CA LYS A 39 7.53 11.41 0.32
C LYS A 39 7.31 11.21 1.83
N ASN A 40 7.09 9.99 2.27
CA ASN A 40 6.92 9.69 3.68
C ASN A 40 8.18 9.98 4.47
N ASN A 41 9.35 9.62 3.94
CA ASN A 41 10.63 9.88 4.61
C ASN A 41 10.97 11.36 4.71
N ASN A 42 10.56 12.15 3.71
CA ASN A 42 10.80 13.60 3.70
C ASN A 42 9.74 14.38 4.45
N SER A 43 8.65 13.74 4.85
CA SER A 43 7.62 14.38 5.66
C SER A 43 8.10 14.56 7.09
N PRO A 44 7.73 15.67 7.76
CA PRO A 44 8.10 15.84 9.16
C PRO A 44 7.38 14.81 10.03
N ARG A 45 8.08 14.39 11.08
CA ARG A 45 7.49 13.55 12.11
C ARG A 45 6.67 14.44 13.03
N LEU A 46 5.38 14.18 13.13
CA LEU A 46 4.45 14.98 13.89
C LEU A 46 3.86 14.16 15.03
N THR A 47 3.70 14.80 16.18
CA THR A 47 2.99 14.24 17.33
C THR A 47 1.84 15.17 17.65
N VAL A 48 0.62 14.64 17.58
CA VAL A 48 -0.59 15.42 17.80
C VAL A 48 -1.54 14.66 18.74
N GLU A 49 -2.39 15.38 19.43
CA GLU A 49 -3.46 14.75 20.19
C GLU A 49 -4.53 14.25 19.23
N ALA A 50 -4.93 13.01 19.41
CA ALA A 50 -5.89 12.37 18.53
C ALA A 50 -6.79 11.42 19.31
N LYS A 51 -7.98 11.19 18.76
CA LYS A 51 -8.95 10.24 19.28
C LYS A 51 -9.17 9.16 18.24
N ILE A 52 -9.22 7.92 18.67
CA ILE A 52 -9.53 6.80 17.78
C ILE A 52 -11.04 6.76 17.57
N ILE A 53 -11.46 6.97 16.33
CA ILE A 53 -12.87 6.99 15.96
C ILE A 53 -13.34 5.63 15.51
N SER A 54 -12.58 4.98 14.64
CA SER A 54 -12.96 3.71 14.09
C SER A 54 -11.75 2.85 13.77
N LYS A 55 -11.96 1.54 13.76
CA LYS A 55 -10.99 0.54 13.39
C LYS A 55 -11.63 -0.34 12.32
N ARG A 56 -10.89 -0.68 11.29
CA ARG A 56 -11.37 -1.63 10.30
C ARG A 56 -10.26 -2.58 9.87
N SER A 57 -10.66 -3.76 9.49
CA SER A 57 -9.74 -4.74 8.91
C SER A 57 -10.25 -5.13 7.53
N ASP A 58 -9.31 -5.29 6.61
CA ASP A 58 -9.60 -5.68 5.24
C ASP A 58 -8.92 -7.02 4.97
N ILE A 59 -9.72 -8.04 4.73
CA ILE A 59 -9.23 -9.40 4.52
C ILE A 59 -9.19 -9.69 3.04
N ARG A 60 -8.00 -9.97 2.53
CA ARG A 60 -7.81 -10.38 1.15
C ARG A 60 -7.46 -11.85 1.11
N ARG A 61 -8.22 -12.62 0.32
CA ARG A 61 -7.91 -14.02 0.07
C ARG A 61 -7.20 -14.12 -1.26
N ILE A 62 -5.96 -14.57 -1.20
CA ILE A 62 -5.17 -14.83 -2.40
C ILE A 62 -5.21 -16.33 -2.65
N ARG A 63 -5.87 -16.72 -3.75
CA ARG A 63 -5.82 -18.09 -4.22
C ARG A 63 -4.64 -18.21 -5.17
N SER A 64 -3.62 -18.94 -4.76
CA SER A 64 -2.48 -19.21 -5.63
C SER A 64 -2.57 -20.61 -6.18
N GLY A 65 -2.57 -20.73 -7.52
CA GLY A 65 -2.38 -21.98 -8.21
C GLY A 65 -3.64 -22.78 -8.49
N THR A 66 -3.46 -23.84 -9.29
CA THR A 66 -4.51 -24.74 -9.72
C THR A 66 -4.96 -25.70 -8.62
N ASN A 67 -4.13 -25.87 -7.60
CA ASN A 67 -4.48 -26.65 -6.42
C ASN A 67 -4.99 -25.71 -5.36
N ASN A 68 -6.27 -25.71 -5.13
CA ASN A 68 -6.94 -24.88 -4.13
C ASN A 68 -6.51 -25.15 -2.67
N MET A 69 -5.43 -25.88 -2.49
CA MET A 69 -4.96 -26.27 -1.17
C MET A 69 -4.18 -25.19 -0.44
N HIS A 70 -3.75 -24.13 -1.13
CA HIS A 70 -2.98 -23.04 -0.52
C HIS A 70 -3.68 -21.72 -0.74
N SER A 71 -4.69 -21.45 0.09
CA SER A 71 -5.25 -20.12 0.16
C SER A 71 -4.55 -19.36 1.29
N HIS A 72 -3.89 -18.28 0.93
CA HIS A 72 -3.33 -17.38 1.92
C HIS A 72 -4.29 -16.22 2.12
N SER A 73 -4.68 -15.99 3.35
CA SER A 73 -5.45 -14.79 3.70
C SER A 73 -4.47 -13.74 4.22
N HIS A 74 -4.56 -12.55 3.67
CA HIS A 74 -3.80 -11.40 4.14
C HIS A 74 -4.78 -10.37 4.67
N THR A 75 -4.54 -9.89 5.89
CA THR A 75 -5.39 -8.92 6.54
C THR A 75 -4.64 -7.61 6.70
N ASP A 76 -5.21 -6.55 6.16
CA ASP A 76 -4.72 -5.19 6.36
C ASP A 76 -5.56 -4.52 7.44
N TYR A 77 -4.91 -3.83 8.36
CA TYR A 77 -5.55 -3.17 9.49
C TYR A 77 -5.44 -1.66 9.34
N TYR A 78 -6.57 -0.97 9.55
CA TYR A 78 -6.63 0.48 9.44
C TYR A 78 -7.31 1.07 10.66
N VAL A 79 -6.80 2.19 11.12
CA VAL A 79 -7.38 2.94 12.23
C VAL A 79 -7.59 4.38 11.79
N THR A 80 -8.78 4.90 12.08
CA THR A 80 -9.12 6.30 11.79
C THR A 80 -8.95 7.13 13.05
N PHE A 81 -8.11 8.14 12.95
CA PHE A 81 -7.82 9.09 14.03
C PHE A 81 -8.46 10.43 13.71
N GLU A 82 -9.08 11.05 14.70
CA GLU A 82 -9.53 12.43 14.63
C GLU A 82 -8.61 13.30 15.45
N VAL A 83 -7.96 14.26 14.80
CA VAL A 83 -7.04 15.20 15.44
C VAL A 83 -7.77 16.40 15.99
N GLU A 84 -7.09 17.27 16.77
CA GLU A 84 -7.71 18.41 17.43
C GLU A 84 -8.43 19.36 16.48
N SER A 85 -7.93 19.49 15.25
CA SER A 85 -8.55 20.35 14.24
C SER A 85 -9.90 19.81 13.73
N GLY A 86 -10.27 18.59 14.11
CA GLY A 86 -11.45 17.92 13.59
C GLY A 86 -11.20 17.10 12.34
N ASP A 87 -10.01 17.17 11.78
CA ASP A 87 -9.64 16.37 10.62
C ASP A 87 -9.49 14.90 10.99
N ARG A 88 -9.89 14.04 10.08
CA ARG A 88 -9.78 12.60 10.23
C ARG A 88 -8.76 12.05 9.27
N MET A 89 -7.93 11.14 9.75
CA MET A 89 -6.96 10.45 8.93
C MET A 89 -7.00 8.96 9.23
N GLU A 90 -6.91 8.15 8.18
CA GLU A 90 -6.82 6.71 8.31
C GLU A 90 -5.40 6.27 8.05
N LEU A 91 -4.83 5.52 9.00
CA LEU A 91 -3.48 5.00 8.91
C LEU A 91 -3.50 3.48 8.97
N GLU A 92 -2.62 2.86 8.20
CA GLU A 92 -2.43 1.42 8.20
C GLU A 92 -1.50 1.03 9.35
N LEU A 93 -1.92 0.04 10.14
CA LEU A 93 -1.17 -0.47 11.28
C LEU A 93 -0.88 -1.95 11.10
N GLN A 94 0.15 -2.42 11.80
CA GLN A 94 0.40 -3.85 11.93
C GLN A 94 -0.60 -4.47 12.92
N GLY A 95 -0.86 -5.77 12.78
CA GLY A 95 -1.88 -6.42 13.58
C GLY A 95 -1.64 -6.35 15.09
N ASN A 96 -0.38 -6.42 15.52
CA ASN A 96 -0.03 -6.30 16.93
C ASN A 96 -0.32 -4.90 17.48
N GLU A 97 -0.09 -3.86 16.70
CA GLU A 97 -0.40 -2.49 17.09
C GLU A 97 -1.90 -2.21 17.06
N TYR A 98 -2.57 -2.71 16.03
CA TYR A 98 -4.02 -2.59 15.89
C TYR A 98 -4.76 -3.19 17.08
N GLY A 99 -4.32 -4.33 17.57
CA GLY A 99 -4.95 -5.01 18.69
C GLY A 99 -4.83 -4.28 20.03
N LEU A 100 -3.84 -3.40 20.16
CA LEU A 100 -3.64 -2.63 21.39
C LEU A 100 -4.51 -1.37 21.47
N LEU A 101 -5.13 -0.97 20.38
CA LEU A 101 -5.91 0.26 20.30
C LEU A 101 -7.39 -0.04 20.40
N VAL A 102 -8.12 0.81 21.08
CA VAL A 102 -9.56 0.68 21.29
C VAL A 102 -10.27 1.93 20.79
N GLU A 103 -11.40 1.76 20.15
CA GLU A 103 -12.22 2.89 19.71
C GLU A 103 -12.60 3.76 20.91
N GLY A 104 -12.44 5.07 20.74
CA GLY A 104 -12.69 6.03 21.80
C GLY A 104 -11.47 6.42 22.61
N ASP A 105 -10.36 5.72 22.45
CA ASP A 105 -9.12 6.09 23.14
C ASP A 105 -8.62 7.46 22.69
N LYS A 106 -8.17 8.25 23.66
CA LYS A 106 -7.52 9.53 23.41
C LYS A 106 -6.06 9.43 23.77
N GLY A 107 -5.21 10.06 23.00
CA GLY A 107 -3.79 10.03 23.25
C GLY A 107 -3.00 10.85 22.25
N LYS A 108 -1.69 10.65 22.27
CA LYS A 108 -0.78 11.32 21.36
C LYS A 108 -0.44 10.38 20.22
N LEU A 109 -0.81 10.78 19.00
CA LEU A 109 -0.49 10.07 17.78
C LEU A 109 0.78 10.63 17.18
N THR A 110 1.74 9.75 16.90
CA THR A 110 2.97 10.11 16.18
C THR A 110 2.90 9.47 14.79
N PHE A 111 3.06 10.28 13.77
CA PHE A 111 3.02 9.81 12.39
C PHE A 111 3.98 10.62 11.52
N GLN A 112 4.31 10.05 10.37
CA GLN A 112 5.17 10.70 9.38
C GLN A 112 4.55 10.51 8.00
N GLY A 113 3.95 11.56 7.44
CA GLY A 113 3.19 11.45 6.20
C GLY A 113 2.00 10.53 6.39
N THR A 114 1.98 9.39 5.68
CA THR A 114 0.94 8.37 5.81
C THR A 114 1.35 7.21 6.70
N ARG A 115 2.53 7.29 7.30
CA ARG A 115 3.10 6.21 8.11
C ARG A 115 2.76 6.39 9.58
N TYR A 116 2.15 5.38 10.17
CA TYR A 116 1.91 5.32 11.61
C TYR A 116 3.22 4.98 12.33
N LEU A 117 3.57 5.75 13.35
CA LEU A 117 4.77 5.51 14.16
C LEU A 117 4.44 5.08 15.57
N GLY A 118 3.37 5.58 16.16
CA GLY A 118 2.98 5.19 17.50
C GLY A 118 1.79 5.99 18.01
N PHE A 119 1.14 5.45 19.04
CA PHE A 119 0.04 6.11 19.75
C PHE A 119 0.18 5.84 21.23
N GLU A 120 0.30 6.90 21.99
CA GLU A 120 0.44 6.83 23.44
C GLU A 120 -0.83 7.34 24.10
N ARG A 121 -1.55 6.45 24.80
CA ARG A 121 -2.77 6.80 25.51
C ARG A 121 -2.48 7.79 26.63
N MET A 122 -3.36 8.76 26.74
CA MET A 122 -3.34 9.69 27.85
C MET A 122 -4.29 9.21 28.97
#